data_07a12ffe089ed08d3f2b898c32c7ce7c
#
_entry.id   07a12ffe089ed08d3f2b898c32c7ce7c
#
_cell.length_a   1.000
_cell.length_b   1.000
_cell.length_c   1.000
_cell.angle_alpha   90.00
_cell.angle_beta   90.00
_cell.angle_gamma   90.00
#
_symmetry.space_group_name_H-M   'P 1'
#
loop_
_entity.id
_entity.type
_entity.pdbx_description
1 polymer ?
#
loop_
_entity_poly.entity_id
_entity_poly.type
_entity_poly.pdbx_seq_one_letter_code
_entity_poly.pdbx_strand_id
1 'polypeptide(L)'
;DNFNKTNYKVTELTDQMKISSGSPAYRLITSENWYVVIPLKEDTAKEFQKSNLQNVQVRIDKDSEKMWSAFSVLERDGNFYGVLTFDNSMIRYASERFLNIELILEDECGLKIPKSAVVEEQFFVIPHDYITNGGNSSLEGVMVLDSKGTASFQAVDIYDTSDDGEVYLSRDQLKSGTVIVKPDSSDTYTIDTQKPLKGVYNINKGYAIFKKVSILCESDEYYIVQEGDSYGLSNYDHIVQNGAGVSSDDVVFQ
;
A
#
# COMPACT_ATOMS: atom_id res chain seq x y z
N ASP A 1 -12.40 5.55 -36.23
CA ASP A 1 -11.66 5.49 -34.96
C ASP A 1 -12.34 6.41 -33.95
N ASN A 2 -13.18 5.80 -33.09
CA ASN A 2 -14.04 6.55 -32.13
C ASN A 2 -13.25 7.16 -30.96
N PHE A 3 -11.98 6.80 -30.80
CA PHE A 3 -11.10 7.29 -29.72
C PHE A 3 -10.17 8.42 -30.20
N ASN A 4 -10.25 8.83 -31.46
CA ASN A 4 -9.41 9.91 -31.97
C ASN A 4 -10.11 11.27 -31.84
N LYS A 5 -9.68 12.08 -30.88
CA LYS A 5 -10.20 13.43 -30.62
C LYS A 5 -10.00 14.37 -31.81
N THR A 6 -8.94 14.19 -32.60
CA THR A 6 -8.59 15.07 -33.72
C THR A 6 -9.62 14.99 -34.85
N ASN A 7 -10.29 13.86 -35.01
CA ASN A 7 -11.30 13.65 -36.06
C ASN A 7 -12.73 14.01 -35.62
N TYR A 8 -12.90 14.43 -34.36
CA TYR A 8 -14.21 14.78 -33.84
C TYR A 8 -14.56 16.23 -34.12
N LYS A 9 -15.71 16.44 -34.80
CA LYS A 9 -16.26 17.78 -35.04
C LYS A 9 -17.50 17.98 -34.19
N VAL A 10 -17.51 19.02 -33.40
CA VAL A 10 -18.68 19.45 -32.64
C VAL A 10 -19.64 20.18 -33.59
N THR A 11 -20.92 19.83 -33.54
CA THR A 11 -21.99 20.60 -34.17
C THR A 11 -22.75 21.33 -33.07
N GLU A 12 -22.61 22.64 -33.01
CA GLU A 12 -23.38 23.47 -32.08
C GLU A 12 -24.77 23.73 -32.66
N LEU A 13 -25.79 23.46 -31.83
CA LEU A 13 -27.21 23.65 -32.23
C LEU A 13 -27.80 24.93 -31.68
N THR A 14 -27.07 25.70 -30.87
CA THR A 14 -27.57 26.82 -30.08
C THR A 14 -27.88 28.07 -30.86
N ASP A 15 -27.24 28.29 -32.02
CA ASP A 15 -27.32 29.54 -32.77
C ASP A 15 -28.17 29.44 -34.07
N GLN A 16 -28.89 28.35 -34.26
CA GLN A 16 -29.69 28.17 -35.48
C GLN A 16 -31.11 28.70 -35.30
N MET A 17 -31.43 29.80 -35.95
CA MET A 17 -32.78 30.33 -36.01
C MET A 17 -33.76 29.46 -36.82
N LYS A 18 -33.24 28.65 -37.77
CA LYS A 18 -34.01 27.74 -38.60
C LYS A 18 -33.31 26.43 -38.76
N ILE A 19 -34.04 25.35 -38.53
CA ILE A 19 -33.55 23.98 -38.67
C ILE A 19 -34.13 23.39 -39.93
N SER A 20 -33.28 22.88 -40.81
CA SER A 20 -33.70 22.20 -42.04
C SER A 20 -34.37 20.85 -41.73
N SER A 21 -35.34 20.45 -42.54
CA SER A 21 -35.97 19.14 -42.39
C SER A 21 -34.93 18.03 -42.44
N GLY A 22 -34.97 17.12 -41.45
CA GLY A 22 -34.01 16.02 -41.32
C GLY A 22 -32.74 16.33 -40.51
N SER A 23 -32.52 17.62 -40.12
CA SER A 23 -31.41 17.98 -39.24
C SER A 23 -31.76 17.79 -37.77
N PRO A 24 -30.79 17.41 -36.89
CA PRO A 24 -31.04 17.28 -35.47
C PRO A 24 -31.39 18.62 -34.85
N ALA A 25 -32.50 18.68 -34.09
CA ALA A 25 -32.99 19.91 -33.46
C ALA A 25 -32.58 20.02 -31.99
N TYR A 26 -32.52 18.91 -31.27
CA TYR A 26 -32.14 18.87 -29.88
C TYR A 26 -31.65 17.46 -29.49
N ARG A 27 -31.00 17.37 -28.37
CA ARG A 27 -30.61 16.11 -27.74
C ARG A 27 -31.28 16.02 -26.39
N LEU A 28 -32.08 14.98 -26.19
CA LEU A 28 -32.76 14.72 -24.93
C LEU A 28 -31.97 13.67 -24.13
N ILE A 29 -31.67 14.00 -22.87
CA ILE A 29 -31.07 13.10 -21.91
C ILE A 29 -32.20 12.58 -21.02
N THR A 30 -32.40 11.27 -21.00
CA THR A 30 -33.52 10.62 -20.29
C THR A 30 -33.07 9.78 -19.09
N SER A 31 -31.76 9.70 -18.83
CA SER A 31 -31.19 8.91 -17.74
C SER A 31 -29.95 9.59 -17.18
N GLU A 32 -29.71 9.41 -15.88
CA GLU A 32 -28.46 9.80 -15.23
C GLU A 32 -27.32 8.78 -15.49
N ASN A 33 -27.65 7.60 -16.05
CA ASN A 33 -26.62 6.60 -16.35
C ASN A 33 -25.82 6.98 -17.58
N TRP A 34 -24.50 6.93 -17.43
CA TRP A 34 -23.57 7.21 -18.50
C TRP A 34 -22.27 6.38 -18.37
N TYR A 35 -21.51 6.36 -19.45
CA TYR A 35 -20.36 5.47 -19.53
C TYR A 35 -19.14 6.25 -20.07
N VAL A 36 -17.97 5.92 -19.51
CA VAL A 36 -16.67 6.30 -20.07
C VAL A 36 -15.96 5.02 -20.49
N VAL A 37 -15.48 5.00 -21.73
CA VAL A 37 -14.74 3.85 -22.29
C VAL A 37 -13.31 4.29 -22.52
N ILE A 38 -12.37 3.56 -21.97
CA ILE A 38 -10.92 3.80 -22.10
C ILE A 38 -10.25 2.62 -22.79
N PRO A 39 -9.36 2.84 -23.76
CA PRO A 39 -8.55 1.76 -24.32
C PRO A 39 -7.52 1.32 -23.28
N LEU A 40 -7.34 0.01 -23.11
CA LEU A 40 -6.38 -0.60 -22.22
C LEU A 40 -5.32 -1.36 -22.99
N LYS A 41 -4.10 -1.40 -22.45
CA LYS A 41 -3.10 -2.36 -22.89
C LYS A 41 -3.47 -3.75 -22.39
N GLU A 42 -3.08 -4.78 -23.12
CA GLU A 42 -3.40 -6.18 -22.77
C GLU A 42 -2.92 -6.56 -21.38
N ASP A 43 -1.68 -6.17 -21.01
CA ASP A 43 -1.11 -6.48 -19.69
C ASP A 43 -1.93 -5.83 -18.56
N THR A 44 -2.28 -4.55 -18.72
CA THR A 44 -3.11 -3.82 -17.74
C THR A 44 -4.51 -4.41 -17.64
N ALA A 45 -5.09 -4.82 -18.76
CA ALA A 45 -6.41 -5.46 -18.77
C ALA A 45 -6.40 -6.79 -18.00
N LYS A 46 -5.36 -7.61 -18.21
CA LYS A 46 -5.19 -8.88 -17.49
C LYS A 46 -4.97 -8.67 -15.99
N GLU A 47 -4.22 -7.64 -15.60
CA GLU A 47 -4.01 -7.27 -14.21
C GLU A 47 -5.33 -6.88 -13.54
N PHE A 48 -6.14 -6.02 -14.15
CA PHE A 48 -7.45 -5.63 -13.63
C PHE A 48 -8.43 -6.81 -13.55
N GLN A 49 -8.39 -7.74 -14.51
CA GLN A 49 -9.19 -8.96 -14.45
C GLN A 49 -8.73 -9.89 -13.31
N LYS A 50 -7.41 -10.01 -13.09
CA LYS A 50 -6.84 -10.84 -12.02
C LYS A 50 -7.16 -10.30 -10.63
N SER A 51 -7.10 -8.98 -10.45
CA SER A 51 -7.45 -8.31 -9.19
C SER A 51 -8.96 -8.24 -8.92
N ASN A 52 -9.80 -8.68 -9.87
CA ASN A 52 -11.27 -8.63 -9.80
C ASN A 52 -11.79 -7.22 -9.45
N LEU A 53 -11.19 -6.20 -10.04
CA LEU A 53 -11.51 -4.81 -9.81
C LEU A 53 -12.93 -4.51 -10.30
N GLN A 54 -13.85 -4.22 -9.37
CA GLN A 54 -15.26 -3.96 -9.68
C GLN A 54 -15.65 -2.49 -9.52
N ASN A 55 -14.97 -1.76 -8.67
CA ASN A 55 -15.23 -0.34 -8.42
C ASN A 55 -13.91 0.41 -8.38
N VAL A 56 -13.91 1.60 -8.96
CA VAL A 56 -12.76 2.50 -8.96
C VAL A 56 -13.20 3.92 -8.65
N GLN A 57 -12.34 4.68 -8.02
CA GLN A 57 -12.52 6.11 -7.90
C GLN A 57 -11.91 6.78 -9.13
N VAL A 58 -12.63 7.70 -9.73
CA VAL A 58 -12.23 8.42 -10.94
C VAL A 58 -12.17 9.90 -10.64
N ARG A 59 -11.04 10.53 -10.93
CA ARG A 59 -10.92 12.00 -10.95
C ARG A 59 -11.07 12.47 -12.38
N ILE A 60 -11.96 13.47 -12.58
CA ILE A 60 -12.23 14.07 -13.88
C ILE A 60 -11.60 15.47 -13.91
N ASP A 61 -10.68 15.71 -14.86
CA ASP A 61 -9.90 16.95 -14.94
C ASP A 61 -10.75 18.22 -15.08
N LYS A 62 -11.93 18.11 -15.69
CA LYS A 62 -12.80 19.27 -15.98
C LYS A 62 -13.14 20.08 -14.72
N ASP A 63 -13.35 19.40 -13.60
CA ASP A 63 -13.75 20.02 -12.33
C ASP A 63 -13.01 19.44 -11.11
N SER A 64 -12.04 18.56 -11.35
CA SER A 64 -11.25 17.87 -10.33
C SER A 64 -12.07 17.05 -9.33
N GLU A 65 -13.33 16.78 -9.66
CA GLU A 65 -14.22 15.97 -8.83
C GLU A 65 -13.81 14.49 -8.85
N LYS A 66 -13.87 13.88 -7.69
CA LYS A 66 -13.68 12.44 -7.52
C LYS A 66 -15.03 11.75 -7.43
N MET A 67 -15.25 10.75 -8.26
CA MET A 67 -16.49 10.00 -8.32
C MET A 67 -16.21 8.50 -8.28
N TRP A 68 -17.07 7.75 -7.60
CA TRP A 68 -17.04 6.30 -7.68
C TRP A 68 -17.72 5.82 -8.97
N SER A 69 -17.13 4.82 -9.59
CA SER A 69 -17.64 4.19 -10.80
C SER A 69 -17.57 2.68 -10.68
N ALA A 70 -18.59 1.97 -11.15
CA ALA A 70 -18.43 0.56 -11.43
C ALA A 70 -17.48 0.38 -12.62
N PHE A 71 -16.57 -0.59 -12.51
CA PHE A 71 -15.54 -0.84 -13.50
C PHE A 71 -15.65 -2.27 -14.05
N SER A 72 -15.49 -2.40 -15.34
CA SER A 72 -15.39 -3.70 -15.99
C SER A 72 -14.42 -3.66 -17.17
N VAL A 73 -13.79 -4.80 -17.46
CA VAL A 73 -12.93 -4.96 -18.64
C VAL A 73 -13.74 -5.66 -19.74
N LEU A 74 -13.80 -5.03 -20.91
CA LEU A 74 -14.44 -5.56 -22.11
C LEU A 74 -13.36 -5.87 -23.15
N GLU A 75 -13.39 -7.08 -23.71
CA GLU A 75 -12.62 -7.45 -24.89
C GLU A 75 -13.51 -7.41 -26.13
N ARG A 76 -13.03 -6.71 -27.16
CA ARG A 76 -13.72 -6.64 -28.45
C ARG A 76 -12.74 -6.54 -29.59
N ASP A 77 -12.88 -7.42 -30.59
CA ASP A 77 -12.06 -7.46 -31.80
C ASP A 77 -10.54 -7.51 -31.50
N GLY A 78 -10.16 -8.24 -30.44
CA GLY A 78 -8.77 -8.38 -29.99
C GLY A 78 -8.20 -7.15 -29.27
N ASN A 79 -9.04 -6.17 -28.93
CA ASN A 79 -8.66 -5.00 -28.16
C ASN A 79 -9.36 -5.00 -26.80
N PHE A 80 -8.67 -4.48 -25.78
CA PHE A 80 -9.18 -4.38 -24.43
C PHE A 80 -9.63 -2.94 -24.11
N TYR A 81 -10.75 -2.86 -23.41
CA TYR A 81 -11.34 -1.58 -23.00
C TYR A 81 -11.78 -1.67 -21.55
N GLY A 82 -11.47 -0.62 -20.77
CA GLY A 82 -12.09 -0.38 -19.47
C GLY A 82 -13.40 0.37 -19.66
N VAL A 83 -14.46 -0.12 -19.06
CA VAL A 83 -15.77 0.52 -19.06
C VAL A 83 -16.08 1.01 -17.66
N LEU A 84 -16.19 2.31 -17.52
CA LEU A 84 -16.60 3.00 -16.31
C LEU A 84 -18.09 3.33 -16.39
N THR A 85 -18.85 2.94 -15.40
CA THR A 85 -20.31 3.14 -15.34
C THR A 85 -20.64 4.05 -14.18
N PHE A 86 -21.31 5.16 -14.48
CA PHE A 86 -21.76 6.15 -13.52
C PHE A 86 -23.29 6.23 -13.53
N ASP A 87 -23.88 6.51 -12.39
CA ASP A 87 -25.32 6.61 -12.16
C ASP A 87 -25.78 8.03 -11.75
N ASN A 88 -24.87 8.98 -11.76
CA ASN A 88 -25.12 10.36 -11.36
C ASN A 88 -24.27 11.38 -12.13
N SER A 89 -24.52 12.65 -11.90
CA SER A 89 -23.73 13.78 -12.43
C SER A 89 -23.62 13.88 -13.97
N MET A 90 -24.44 13.14 -14.71
CA MET A 90 -24.44 13.09 -16.17
C MET A 90 -24.52 14.49 -16.80
N ILE A 91 -25.34 15.37 -16.23
CA ILE A 91 -25.55 16.72 -16.74
C ILE A 91 -24.25 17.56 -16.81
N ARG A 92 -23.30 17.32 -15.92
CA ARG A 92 -22.02 18.05 -15.86
C ARG A 92 -21.13 17.75 -17.08
N TYR A 93 -21.27 16.56 -17.65
CA TYR A 93 -20.41 16.05 -18.72
C TYR A 93 -21.16 15.78 -20.02
N ALA A 94 -22.44 16.10 -20.07
CA ALA A 94 -23.33 15.82 -21.20
C ALA A 94 -22.91 16.41 -22.55
N SER A 95 -22.19 17.53 -22.51
CA SER A 95 -21.66 18.22 -23.71
C SER A 95 -20.31 17.64 -24.16
N GLU A 96 -19.64 16.86 -23.33
CA GLU A 96 -18.30 16.35 -23.61
C GLU A 96 -18.37 15.01 -24.32
N ARG A 97 -17.59 14.85 -25.37
CA ARG A 97 -17.36 13.54 -26.01
C ARG A 97 -16.12 12.84 -25.47
N PHE A 98 -15.14 13.62 -25.06
CA PHE A 98 -13.88 13.16 -24.52
C PHE A 98 -13.62 13.83 -23.17
N LEU A 99 -13.25 13.04 -22.20
CA LEU A 99 -12.86 13.49 -20.87
C LEU A 99 -11.42 13.04 -20.60
N ASN A 100 -10.62 13.90 -19.99
CA ASN A 100 -9.39 13.46 -19.37
C ASN A 100 -9.75 12.98 -17.96
N ILE A 101 -9.37 11.76 -17.67
CA ILE A 101 -9.66 11.12 -16.38
C ILE A 101 -8.40 10.51 -15.81
N GLU A 102 -8.37 10.40 -14.50
CA GLU A 102 -7.39 9.65 -13.75
C GLU A 102 -8.12 8.57 -12.95
N LEU A 103 -7.69 7.31 -13.10
CA LEU A 103 -8.17 6.22 -12.28
C LEU A 103 -7.38 6.18 -10.98
N ILE A 104 -8.09 6.27 -9.87
CA ILE A 104 -7.54 6.09 -8.53
C ILE A 104 -7.82 4.63 -8.17
N LEU A 105 -6.84 3.77 -8.42
CA LEU A 105 -7.01 2.32 -8.29
C LEU A 105 -6.93 1.87 -6.84
N GLU A 106 -6.17 2.61 -6.05
CA GLU A 106 -6.03 2.39 -4.62
C GLU A 106 -5.96 3.76 -3.95
N ASP A 107 -6.89 4.02 -3.04
CA ASP A 107 -6.75 5.09 -2.05
C ASP A 107 -5.97 4.48 -0.88
N GLU A 108 -4.77 3.96 -1.17
CA GLU A 108 -3.88 3.50 -0.13
C GLU A 108 -3.44 4.71 0.66
N CYS A 109 -4.23 5.01 1.69
CA CYS A 109 -3.87 5.93 2.74
C CYS A 109 -2.67 5.34 3.46
N GLY A 110 -1.48 5.80 3.11
CA GLY A 110 -0.24 5.39 3.74
C GLY A 110 0.65 6.60 4.00
N LEU A 111 1.70 6.37 4.76
CA LEU A 111 2.70 7.39 5.02
C LEU A 111 3.66 7.49 3.84
N LYS A 112 3.91 8.69 3.37
CA LYS A 112 4.88 8.96 2.32
C LYS A 112 6.26 9.16 2.93
N ILE A 113 7.22 8.29 2.60
CA ILE A 113 8.58 8.35 3.09
C ILE A 113 9.60 8.39 1.95
N PRO A 114 10.73 9.09 2.08
CA PRO A 114 11.78 9.07 1.05
C PRO A 114 12.46 7.70 0.99
N LYS A 115 12.81 7.26 -0.22
CA LYS A 115 13.54 5.99 -0.42
C LYS A 115 14.87 5.95 0.33
N SER A 116 15.55 7.08 0.45
CA SER A 116 16.81 7.21 1.19
C SER A 116 16.70 6.92 2.69
N ALA A 117 15.50 7.01 3.27
CA ALA A 117 15.27 6.70 4.67
C ALA A 117 15.18 5.19 4.93
N VAL A 118 14.82 4.39 3.91
CA VAL A 118 14.61 2.96 4.06
C VAL A 118 15.93 2.21 4.08
N VAL A 119 16.08 1.40 5.11
CA VAL A 119 17.22 0.49 5.31
C VAL A 119 16.71 -0.95 5.40
N GLU A 120 17.63 -1.89 5.26
CA GLU A 120 17.38 -3.30 5.45
C GLU A 120 18.30 -3.84 6.54
N GLU A 121 17.73 -4.40 7.61
CA GLU A 121 18.47 -4.99 8.71
C GLU A 121 18.14 -6.46 8.89
N GLN A 122 19.10 -7.22 9.44
CA GLN A 122 18.96 -8.64 9.71
C GLN A 122 18.49 -8.87 11.14
N PHE A 123 17.47 -9.70 11.31
CA PHE A 123 16.90 -10.06 12.59
C PHE A 123 16.96 -11.58 12.79
N PHE A 124 17.09 -12.02 14.04
CA PHE A 124 16.84 -13.42 14.34
C PHE A 124 15.36 -13.73 14.22
N VAL A 125 15.06 -14.91 13.70
CA VAL A 125 13.68 -15.37 13.51
C VAL A 125 13.48 -16.66 14.30
N ILE A 126 12.43 -16.66 15.14
CA ILE A 126 12.04 -17.81 15.93
C ILE A 126 10.53 -18.07 15.79
N PRO A 127 10.05 -19.30 16.05
CA PRO A 127 8.62 -19.56 16.12
C PRO A 127 7.99 -18.82 17.30
N HIS A 128 6.79 -18.26 17.11
CA HIS A 128 6.05 -17.53 18.15
C HIS A 128 5.82 -18.32 19.44
N ASP A 129 5.73 -19.64 19.35
CA ASP A 129 5.53 -20.55 20.47
C ASP A 129 6.64 -20.49 21.54
N TYR A 130 7.79 -19.89 21.21
CA TYR A 130 8.94 -19.71 22.13
C TYR A 130 8.93 -18.35 22.83
N ILE A 131 7.98 -17.46 22.51
CA ILE A 131 7.80 -16.18 23.20
C ILE A 131 7.00 -16.40 24.49
N THR A 132 7.42 -15.74 25.54
CA THR A 132 6.74 -15.75 26.85
C THR A 132 6.85 -14.40 27.52
N ASN A 133 6.03 -14.17 28.53
CA ASN A 133 6.10 -12.96 29.35
C ASN A 133 6.95 -13.22 30.59
N GLY A 134 7.70 -12.23 31.02
CA GLY A 134 8.56 -12.30 32.21
C GLY A 134 7.75 -12.26 33.50
N GLY A 135 7.40 -13.40 34.06
CA GLY A 135 6.83 -13.55 35.41
C GLY A 135 5.76 -12.52 35.77
N ASN A 136 6.14 -11.51 36.55
CA ASN A 136 5.27 -10.41 36.98
C ASN A 136 5.35 -9.16 36.10
N SER A 137 5.99 -9.21 34.95
CA SER A 137 6.12 -8.09 34.01
C SER A 137 5.35 -8.37 32.71
N SER A 138 4.95 -7.30 32.03
CA SER A 138 4.37 -7.39 30.68
C SER A 138 5.44 -7.44 29.59
N LEU A 139 6.72 -7.58 29.93
CA LEU A 139 7.81 -7.68 28.99
C LEU A 139 7.80 -9.04 28.31
N GLU A 140 7.84 -9.02 27.00
CA GLU A 140 7.99 -10.21 26.18
C GLU A 140 9.45 -10.64 26.13
N GLY A 141 9.68 -11.94 26.00
CA GLY A 141 11.01 -12.50 25.97
C GLY A 141 11.03 -14.00 25.69
N VAL A 142 12.18 -14.59 25.88
CA VAL A 142 12.44 -16.02 25.65
C VAL A 142 13.04 -16.66 26.89
N MET A 143 12.86 -17.97 27.04
CA MET A 143 13.52 -18.78 28.09
C MET A 143 14.83 -19.29 27.53
N VAL A 144 15.95 -18.68 27.90
CA VAL A 144 17.30 -19.08 27.48
C VAL A 144 17.80 -20.21 28.36
N LEU A 145 18.33 -21.26 27.73
CA LEU A 145 18.92 -22.40 28.39
C LEU A 145 20.42 -22.19 28.55
N ASP A 146 20.91 -22.24 29.77
CA ASP A 146 22.34 -22.20 30.06
C ASP A 146 23.04 -23.55 29.80
N SER A 147 24.37 -23.58 29.85
CA SER A 147 25.17 -24.81 29.69
C SER A 147 24.95 -25.86 30.75
N LYS A 148 24.25 -25.55 31.84
CA LYS A 148 23.91 -26.45 32.93
C LYS A 148 22.49 -27.01 32.83
N GLY A 149 21.75 -26.60 31.79
CA GLY A 149 20.36 -26.98 31.57
C GLY A 149 19.36 -26.19 32.40
N THR A 150 19.73 -25.00 32.92
CA THR A 150 18.83 -24.14 33.66
C THR A 150 18.24 -23.09 32.70
N ALA A 151 16.91 -23.01 32.65
CA ALA A 151 16.21 -22.00 31.86
C ALA A 151 16.06 -20.69 32.66
N SER A 152 16.37 -19.58 32.04
CA SER A 152 16.18 -18.24 32.59
C SER A 152 15.49 -17.32 31.59
N PHE A 153 14.58 -16.48 32.08
CA PHE A 153 13.90 -15.48 31.24
C PHE A 153 14.86 -14.38 30.80
N GLN A 154 14.86 -14.09 29.53
CA GLN A 154 15.54 -12.94 28.94
C GLN A 154 14.54 -12.10 28.13
N ALA A 155 14.33 -10.85 28.51
CA ALA A 155 13.54 -9.92 27.74
C ALA A 155 14.21 -9.65 26.40
N VAL A 156 13.41 -9.54 25.33
CA VAL A 156 13.87 -9.25 23.98
C VAL A 156 12.93 -8.26 23.31
N ASP A 157 13.48 -7.43 22.42
CA ASP A 157 12.70 -6.51 21.61
C ASP A 157 12.22 -7.23 20.35
N ILE A 158 10.91 -7.18 20.13
CA ILE A 158 10.23 -7.74 18.96
C ILE A 158 10.03 -6.64 17.93
N TYR A 159 10.44 -6.91 16.68
CA TYR A 159 10.37 -5.97 15.57
C TYR A 159 9.31 -6.33 14.53
N ASP A 160 8.85 -7.57 14.53
CA ASP A 160 7.73 -8.03 13.70
C ASP A 160 7.22 -9.40 14.20
N THR A 161 5.97 -9.67 13.86
CA THR A 161 5.37 -11.00 13.95
C THR A 161 4.65 -11.27 12.63
N SER A 162 5.11 -12.28 11.90
CA SER A 162 4.51 -12.64 10.61
C SER A 162 3.24 -13.46 10.78
N ASP A 163 2.40 -13.48 9.74
CA ASP A 163 1.18 -14.31 9.69
C ASP A 163 1.47 -15.80 9.79
N ASP A 164 2.68 -16.23 9.41
CA ASP A 164 3.17 -17.60 9.50
C ASP A 164 3.62 -17.99 10.92
N GLY A 165 3.48 -17.08 11.89
CA GLY A 165 3.86 -17.31 13.29
C GLY A 165 5.36 -17.22 13.55
N GLU A 166 6.12 -16.51 12.75
CA GLU A 166 7.52 -16.17 12.99
C GLU A 166 7.64 -14.83 13.69
N VAL A 167 8.54 -14.74 14.68
CA VAL A 167 8.83 -13.52 15.44
C VAL A 167 10.25 -13.06 15.16
N TYR A 168 10.39 -11.78 14.86
CA TYR A 168 11.66 -11.13 14.52
C TYR A 168 12.24 -10.41 15.74
N LEU A 169 13.44 -10.82 16.16
CA LEU A 169 14.11 -10.37 17.38
C LEU A 169 15.38 -9.60 17.09
N SER A 170 15.72 -8.64 17.97
CA SER A 170 17.00 -7.93 17.91
C SER A 170 18.19 -8.90 18.01
N ARG A 171 19.22 -8.61 17.21
CA ARG A 171 20.50 -9.33 17.26
C ARG A 171 21.43 -8.86 18.38
N ASP A 172 21.14 -7.71 18.97
CA ASP A 172 21.99 -7.13 20.02
C ASP A 172 21.76 -7.79 21.37
N GLN A 173 20.58 -8.35 21.57
CA GLN A 173 20.17 -8.96 22.85
C GLN A 173 20.40 -10.48 22.90
N LEU A 174 20.55 -11.14 21.76
CA LEU A 174 20.74 -12.58 21.64
C LEU A 174 21.94 -12.88 20.73
N LYS A 175 22.51 -14.06 20.88
CA LYS A 175 23.62 -14.52 20.03
C LYS A 175 23.19 -15.72 19.20
N SER A 176 23.74 -15.85 17.99
CA SER A 176 23.60 -17.05 17.19
C SER A 176 24.09 -18.27 17.99
N GLY A 177 23.39 -19.38 17.90
CA GLY A 177 23.65 -20.59 18.69
C GLY A 177 23.04 -20.58 20.09
N THR A 178 22.35 -19.52 20.53
CA THR A 178 21.60 -19.50 21.79
C THR A 178 20.47 -20.53 21.72
N VAL A 179 20.38 -21.39 22.75
CA VAL A 179 19.30 -22.39 22.88
C VAL A 179 18.20 -21.79 23.74
N ILE A 180 16.97 -21.82 23.25
CA ILE A 180 15.78 -21.41 23.98
C ILE A 180 14.84 -22.59 24.20
N VAL A 181 14.01 -22.48 25.22
CA VAL A 181 13.05 -23.54 25.62
C VAL A 181 11.63 -22.99 25.43
N LYS A 182 10.77 -23.82 24.86
CA LYS A 182 9.35 -23.50 24.75
C LYS A 182 8.70 -23.43 26.13
N PRO A 183 7.90 -22.43 26.43
CA PRO A 183 7.17 -22.34 27.71
C PRO A 183 6.36 -23.62 27.97
N ASP A 184 6.38 -24.09 29.21
CA ASP A 184 5.65 -25.28 29.67
C ASP A 184 5.96 -26.59 28.90
N SER A 185 7.11 -26.64 28.22
CA SER A 185 7.59 -27.82 27.47
C SER A 185 9.08 -28.04 27.70
N SER A 186 9.57 -29.19 27.26
CA SER A 186 11.01 -29.49 27.17
C SER A 186 11.58 -29.27 25.76
N ASP A 187 10.76 -28.81 24.83
CA ASP A 187 11.18 -28.57 23.45
C ASP A 187 12.16 -27.39 23.39
N THR A 188 13.23 -27.58 22.66
CA THR A 188 14.25 -26.56 22.48
C THR A 188 14.36 -26.08 21.03
N TYR A 189 14.76 -24.85 20.85
CA TYR A 189 15.07 -24.27 19.56
C TYR A 189 16.40 -23.53 19.62
N THR A 190 17.24 -23.70 18.58
CA THR A 190 18.51 -22.98 18.48
C THR A 190 18.35 -21.78 17.59
N ILE A 191 18.70 -20.59 18.07
CA ILE A 191 18.58 -19.34 17.35
C ILE A 191 19.73 -19.20 16.36
N ASP A 192 19.46 -19.50 15.08
CA ASP A 192 20.45 -19.37 13.99
C ASP A 192 19.85 -18.72 12.74
N THR A 193 18.55 -18.86 12.52
CA THR A 193 17.87 -18.32 11.35
C THR A 193 17.80 -16.81 11.42
N GLN A 194 18.21 -16.15 10.33
CA GLN A 194 18.12 -14.71 10.17
C GLN A 194 17.37 -14.38 8.90
N LYS A 195 16.53 -13.35 8.97
CA LYS A 195 15.80 -12.80 7.81
C LYS A 195 15.89 -11.26 7.83
N PRO A 196 15.93 -10.64 6.64
CA PRO A 196 15.94 -9.18 6.54
C PRO A 196 14.53 -8.61 6.78
N LEU A 197 14.47 -7.43 7.42
CA LEU A 197 13.31 -6.56 7.42
C LEU A 197 13.68 -5.20 6.82
N LYS A 198 12.79 -4.66 6.02
CA LYS A 198 12.86 -3.27 5.59
C LYS A 198 12.26 -2.37 6.66
N GLY A 199 12.93 -1.27 6.95
CA GLY A 199 12.49 -0.33 7.96
C GLY A 199 13.12 1.04 7.80
N VAL A 200 12.83 1.90 8.74
CA VAL A 200 13.42 3.23 8.87
C VAL A 200 13.85 3.45 10.31
N TYR A 201 14.76 4.39 10.53
CA TYR A 201 15.08 4.83 11.88
C TYR A 201 14.15 5.97 12.31
N ASN A 202 13.30 5.70 13.30
CA ASN A 202 12.47 6.68 13.98
C ASN A 202 13.29 7.34 15.10
N ILE A 203 13.20 8.66 15.21
CA ILE A 203 13.89 9.43 16.26
C ILE A 203 12.98 9.50 17.48
N ASN A 204 13.31 8.73 18.49
CA ASN A 204 12.60 8.72 19.76
C ASN A 204 13.51 9.19 20.89
N LYS A 205 13.16 10.32 21.52
CA LYS A 205 13.93 10.94 22.61
C LYS A 205 15.42 11.15 22.28
N GLY A 206 15.74 11.39 21.01
CA GLY A 206 17.12 11.60 20.55
C GLY A 206 17.88 10.33 20.15
N TYR A 207 17.25 9.16 20.19
CA TYR A 207 17.81 7.90 19.74
C TYR A 207 17.15 7.41 18.45
N ALA A 208 17.93 6.79 17.60
CA ALA A 208 17.44 6.13 16.39
C ALA A 208 16.90 4.73 16.76
N ILE A 209 15.61 4.51 16.56
CA ILE A 209 14.96 3.22 16.78
C ILE A 209 14.46 2.69 15.46
N PHE A 210 14.87 1.47 15.11
CA PHE A 210 14.37 0.81 13.91
C PHE A 210 12.87 0.56 14.02
N LYS A 211 12.12 0.94 12.97
CA LYS A 211 10.71 0.59 12.79
C LYS A 211 10.51 -0.05 11.43
N LYS A 212 9.84 -1.18 11.41
CA LYS A 212 9.45 -1.89 10.19
C LYS A 212 8.61 -1.01 9.29
N VAL A 213 8.74 -1.18 7.98
CA VAL A 213 7.84 -0.59 6.98
C VAL A 213 7.32 -1.66 6.02
N SER A 214 6.00 -1.66 5.85
CA SER A 214 5.31 -2.44 4.83
C SER A 214 5.04 -1.53 3.64
N ILE A 215 5.75 -1.76 2.52
CA ILE A 215 5.66 -0.92 1.32
C ILE A 215 4.40 -1.28 0.56
N LEU A 216 3.50 -0.32 0.39
CA LEU A 216 2.26 -0.45 -0.37
C LEU A 216 2.47 -0.07 -1.83
N CYS A 217 3.11 1.05 -2.10
CA CYS A 217 3.47 1.43 -3.45
C CYS A 217 4.80 2.19 -3.53
N GLU A 218 5.34 2.29 -4.74
CA GLU A 218 6.66 2.84 -5.02
C GLU A 218 6.59 3.86 -6.15
N SER A 219 7.23 5.02 -5.95
CA SER A 219 7.50 6.01 -7.00
C SER A 219 9.01 6.15 -7.21
N ASP A 220 9.47 7.04 -8.08
CA ASP A 220 10.89 7.24 -8.32
C ASP A 220 11.68 7.67 -7.08
N GLU A 221 11.09 8.51 -6.22
CA GLU A 221 11.76 9.12 -5.06
C GLU A 221 11.21 8.67 -3.70
N TYR A 222 10.01 8.10 -3.65
CA TYR A 222 9.28 7.83 -2.42
C TYR A 222 8.68 6.43 -2.39
N TYR A 223 8.50 5.92 -1.18
CA TYR A 223 7.59 4.83 -0.87
C TYR A 223 6.33 5.36 -0.18
N ILE A 224 5.20 4.70 -0.46
CA ILE A 224 4.02 4.77 0.39
C ILE A 224 4.04 3.51 1.25
N VAL A 225 4.00 3.69 2.56
CA VAL A 225 4.06 2.59 3.53
C VAL A 225 2.82 2.56 4.39
N GLN A 226 2.46 1.39 4.86
CA GLN A 226 1.30 1.17 5.70
C GLN A 226 1.43 1.95 7.01
N GLU A 227 0.34 2.62 7.40
CA GLU A 227 0.20 3.30 8.71
C GLU A 227 -0.49 2.36 9.72
N GLY A 228 -0.10 2.46 10.98
CA GLY A 228 -0.82 1.81 12.08
C GLY A 228 -0.46 0.35 12.33
N ASP A 229 0.58 -0.18 11.72
CA ASP A 229 1.16 -1.47 12.09
C ASP A 229 1.74 -1.42 13.50
N SER A 230 1.59 -2.49 14.29
CA SER A 230 2.03 -2.57 15.69
C SER A 230 3.52 -2.26 15.87
N TYR A 231 4.34 -2.58 14.87
CA TYR A 231 5.79 -2.36 14.87
C TYR A 231 6.22 -1.30 13.86
N GLY A 232 5.26 -0.70 13.16
CA GLY A 232 5.47 0.22 12.06
C GLY A 232 5.47 1.69 12.44
N LEU A 233 5.36 2.53 11.40
CA LEU A 233 5.29 3.97 11.52
C LEU A 233 3.87 4.44 11.81
N SER A 234 3.81 5.54 12.55
CA SER A 234 2.59 6.31 12.78
C SER A 234 2.73 7.71 12.22
N ASN A 235 1.58 8.37 12.00
CA ASN A 235 1.57 9.76 11.60
C ASN A 235 2.31 10.64 12.61
N TYR A 236 3.10 11.61 12.13
CA TYR A 236 3.97 12.48 12.91
C TYR A 236 5.23 11.82 13.50
N ASP A 237 5.52 10.57 13.19
CA ASP A 237 6.83 9.99 13.53
C ASP A 237 7.95 10.77 12.80
N HIS A 238 9.01 11.09 13.52
CA HIS A 238 10.20 11.72 12.97
C HIS A 238 11.17 10.65 12.53
N ILE A 239 11.49 10.60 11.25
CA ILE A 239 12.39 9.60 10.69
C ILE A 239 13.69 10.21 10.19
N VAL A 240 14.76 9.44 10.24
CA VAL A 240 16.05 9.81 9.64
C VAL A 240 15.91 9.80 8.12
N GLN A 241 16.21 10.92 7.47
CA GLN A 241 16.03 11.09 6.02
C GLN A 241 17.01 10.27 5.18
N ASN A 242 18.21 10.00 5.73
CA ASN A 242 19.21 9.12 5.11
C ASN A 242 19.59 8.02 6.10
N GLY A 243 18.97 6.87 5.98
CA GLY A 243 19.14 5.74 6.89
C GLY A 243 20.51 5.06 6.81
N ALA A 244 21.21 5.14 5.67
CA ALA A 244 22.45 4.41 5.45
C ALA A 244 23.62 4.79 6.37
N GLY A 245 23.54 5.93 7.05
CA GLY A 245 24.60 6.43 7.94
C GLY A 245 24.28 6.31 9.43
N VAL A 246 23.20 5.64 9.79
CA VAL A 246 22.71 5.53 11.16
C VAL A 246 22.48 4.07 11.51
N SER A 247 22.70 3.71 12.76
CA SER A 247 22.41 2.39 13.33
C SER A 247 21.43 2.50 14.46
N SER A 248 20.79 1.38 14.85
CA SER A 248 19.94 1.34 16.03
C SER A 248 20.69 1.86 17.26
N ASP A 249 19.99 2.61 18.11
CA ASP A 249 20.50 3.22 19.34
C ASP A 249 21.53 4.36 19.15
N ASP A 250 21.83 4.75 17.92
CA ASP A 250 22.64 5.94 17.67
C ASP A 250 21.95 7.19 18.22
N VAL A 251 22.77 8.08 18.82
CA VAL A 251 22.29 9.39 19.27
C VAL A 251 22.18 10.32 18.08
N VAL A 252 20.95 10.70 17.73
CA VAL A 252 20.64 11.61 16.62
C VAL A 252 20.14 12.93 17.20
N PHE A 253 20.89 14.00 16.97
CA PHE A 253 20.45 15.35 17.34
C PHE A 253 19.54 15.89 16.22
N GLN A 254 18.43 16.51 16.63
CA GLN A 254 17.57 17.30 15.73
C GLN A 254 18.17 18.67 15.46
#